data_38f08b50102e3b849018f983cc9ef373
#
_entry.id   38f08b50102e3b849018f983cc9ef373
#
_cell.length_a   1.000
_cell.length_b   1.000
_cell.length_c   1.000
_cell.angle_alpha   90.00
_cell.angle_beta   90.00
_cell.angle_gamma   90.00
#
_symmetry.space_group_name_H-M   'P 1'
#
loop_
_entity.id
_entity.type
_entity.pdbx_description
1 polymer ?
#
loop_
_entity_poly.entity_id
_entity_poly.type
_entity_poly.pdbx_seq_one_letter_code
_entity_poly.pdbx_strand_id
1 'polypeptide(L)'
;ENVIFPGYIRGEIIEGAYSGADLFFFPSYEETEGIVVLEALACKTQILLRDIPAFDPWMQDRVNCYKGKTNQDFIDYINKIINHELPSTIEEGYKVAKERDLLLIGKQLKEVYEKVESL
;
A
#
# COMPACT_ATOMS: atom_id res chain seq x y z
N GLU A 1 -1.86 -3.06 26.59
CA GLU A 1 -0.93 -3.74 25.70
C GLU A 1 -0.58 -2.92 24.46
N ASN A 2 0.66 -3.07 24.01
CA ASN A 2 1.13 -2.31 22.84
C ASN A 2 0.82 -2.99 21.50
N VAL A 3 0.44 -4.27 21.53
CA VAL A 3 0.14 -5.03 20.31
C VAL A 3 -1.24 -5.65 20.45
N ILE A 4 -2.06 -5.48 19.39
CA ILE A 4 -3.43 -6.00 19.36
C ILE A 4 -3.58 -6.89 18.14
N PHE A 5 -4.13 -8.10 18.34
CA PHE A 5 -4.46 -9.03 17.26
C PHE A 5 -5.99 -9.12 17.15
N PRO A 6 -6.63 -8.29 16.30
CA PRO A 6 -8.09 -8.25 16.26
C PRO A 6 -8.74 -9.45 15.57
N GLY A 7 -7.94 -10.34 14.98
CA GLY A 7 -8.44 -11.45 14.19
C GLY A 7 -8.87 -11.00 12.80
N TYR A 8 -9.76 -11.77 12.18
CA TYR A 8 -10.21 -11.48 10.82
C TYR A 8 -11.25 -10.36 10.83
N ILE A 9 -10.95 -9.27 10.11
CA ILE A 9 -11.84 -8.09 10.00
C ILE A 9 -12.09 -7.76 8.54
N ARG A 10 -13.22 -7.14 8.24
CA ARG A 10 -13.64 -6.81 6.87
C ARG A 10 -14.34 -5.45 6.80
N GLY A 11 -14.47 -4.95 5.57
CA GLY A 11 -15.31 -3.80 5.23
C GLY A 11 -14.91 -2.53 5.94
N GLU A 12 -15.85 -1.85 6.51
CA GLU A 12 -15.64 -0.56 7.18
C GLU A 12 -14.64 -0.63 8.33
N ILE A 13 -14.55 -1.78 9.00
CA ILE A 13 -13.60 -1.96 10.11
C ILE A 13 -12.17 -1.93 9.59
N ILE A 14 -11.90 -2.64 8.49
CA ILE A 14 -10.55 -2.66 7.92
C ILE A 14 -10.19 -1.31 7.29
N GLU A 15 -11.14 -0.65 6.63
CA GLU A 15 -10.93 0.70 6.10
C GLU A 15 -10.64 1.69 7.22
N GLY A 16 -11.36 1.60 8.33
CA GLY A 16 -11.12 2.42 9.51
C GLY A 16 -9.74 2.17 10.12
N ALA A 17 -9.30 0.91 10.14
CA ALA A 17 -7.96 0.56 10.63
C ALA A 17 -6.88 1.22 9.77
N TYR A 18 -7.00 1.14 8.45
CA TYR A 18 -6.06 1.80 7.55
C TYR A 18 -6.07 3.32 7.72
N SER A 19 -7.26 3.92 7.70
CA SER A 19 -7.40 5.38 7.79
C SER A 19 -6.96 5.95 9.14
N GLY A 20 -7.13 5.17 10.20
CA GLY A 20 -6.74 5.58 11.55
C GLY A 20 -5.29 5.28 11.91
N ALA A 21 -4.57 4.55 11.09
CA ALA A 21 -3.19 4.18 11.37
C ALA A 21 -2.22 5.30 11.00
N ASP A 22 -1.18 5.46 11.80
CA ASP A 22 -0.08 6.39 11.49
C ASP A 22 0.86 5.83 10.43
N LEU A 23 0.89 4.52 10.28
CA LEU A 23 1.79 3.83 9.36
C LEU A 23 1.24 2.44 9.03
N PHE A 24 1.27 2.08 7.75
CA PHE A 24 1.09 0.72 7.30
C PHE A 24 2.47 0.14 6.98
N PHE A 25 2.89 -0.82 7.80
CA PHE A 25 4.20 -1.47 7.67
C PHE A 25 4.03 -2.85 7.05
N PHE A 26 4.63 -3.04 5.87
CA PHE A 26 4.48 -4.29 5.11
C PHE A 26 5.85 -4.81 4.69
N PRO A 27 6.54 -5.58 5.56
CA PRO A 27 7.90 -6.05 5.29
C PRO A 27 7.97 -7.37 4.52
N SER A 28 6.97 -7.68 3.71
CA SER A 28 6.91 -8.93 2.94
C SER A 28 8.09 -9.08 2.00
N TYR A 29 8.68 -10.28 1.94
CA TYR A 29 9.78 -10.60 1.03
C TYR A 29 9.29 -10.88 -0.39
N GLU A 30 8.05 -11.35 -0.53
CA GLU A 30 7.47 -11.67 -1.82
C GLU A 30 6.05 -11.13 -1.89
N GLU A 31 5.68 -10.61 -3.05
CA GLU A 31 4.34 -10.11 -3.29
C GLU A 31 4.04 -10.23 -4.77
N THR A 32 2.86 -10.71 -5.12
CA THR A 32 2.45 -10.87 -6.51
C THR A 32 1.65 -9.70 -7.03
N GLU A 33 0.65 -9.24 -6.29
CA GLU A 33 -0.28 -8.20 -6.76
C GLU A 33 -0.28 -6.93 -5.91
N GLY A 34 0.12 -7.03 -4.64
CA GLY A 34 0.16 -5.88 -3.76
C GLY A 34 -1.20 -5.26 -3.43
N ILE A 35 -2.26 -6.06 -3.43
CA ILE A 35 -3.62 -5.59 -3.19
C ILE A 35 -3.77 -4.90 -1.84
N VAL A 36 -3.19 -5.47 -0.79
CA VAL A 36 -3.27 -4.88 0.55
C VAL A 36 -2.57 -3.52 0.61
N VAL A 37 -1.50 -3.35 -0.16
CA VAL A 37 -0.80 -2.06 -0.25
C VAL A 37 -1.69 -1.04 -0.96
N LEU A 38 -2.35 -1.44 -2.05
CA LEU A 38 -3.29 -0.55 -2.76
C LEU A 38 -4.47 -0.14 -1.87
N GLU A 39 -4.97 -1.05 -1.05
CA GLU A 39 -6.03 -0.74 -0.10
C GLU A 39 -5.59 0.32 0.91
N ALA A 40 -4.39 0.16 1.48
CA ALA A 40 -3.84 1.12 2.42
C ALA A 40 -3.59 2.49 1.76
N LEU A 41 -3.08 2.50 0.53
CA LEU A 41 -2.89 3.74 -0.23
C LEU A 41 -4.21 4.45 -0.50
N ALA A 42 -5.24 3.70 -0.86
CA ALA A 42 -6.58 4.25 -1.10
C ALA A 42 -7.19 4.87 0.15
N CYS A 43 -6.82 4.38 1.32
CA CYS A 43 -7.25 4.93 2.61
C CYS A 43 -6.36 6.06 3.11
N LYS A 44 -5.45 6.56 2.28
CA LYS A 44 -4.52 7.65 2.60
C LYS A 44 -3.68 7.35 3.83
N THR A 45 -3.09 6.16 3.86
CA THR A 45 -2.20 5.73 4.93
C THR A 45 -0.75 5.87 4.50
N GLN A 46 0.12 6.29 5.41
CA GLN A 46 1.56 6.30 5.17
C GLN A 46 2.07 4.87 5.05
N ILE A 47 2.90 4.58 4.04
CA ILE A 47 3.33 3.23 3.69
C ILE A 47 4.83 3.07 3.89
N LEU A 48 5.22 1.96 4.53
CA LEU A 48 6.62 1.52 4.60
C LEU A 48 6.68 0.06 4.13
N LEU A 49 7.40 -0.19 3.05
CA LEU A 49 7.49 -1.49 2.39
C LEU A 49 8.92 -2.03 2.45
N ARG A 50 9.05 -3.34 2.20
CA ARG A 50 10.35 -3.91 1.87
C ARG A 50 10.68 -3.56 0.41
N ASP A 51 11.94 -3.21 0.17
CA ASP A 51 12.43 -2.89 -1.17
C ASP A 51 12.64 -4.19 -1.96
N ILE A 52 11.60 -4.63 -2.66
CA ILE A 52 11.59 -5.84 -3.47
C ILE A 52 11.15 -5.51 -4.89
N PRO A 53 11.58 -6.31 -5.89
CA PRO A 53 11.26 -6.02 -7.30
C PRO A 53 9.78 -5.91 -7.61
N ALA A 54 8.91 -6.62 -6.87
CA ALA A 54 7.47 -6.56 -7.11
C ALA A 54 6.88 -5.16 -6.99
N PHE A 55 7.49 -4.29 -6.18
CA PHE A 55 7.02 -2.93 -5.99
C PHE A 55 7.72 -1.89 -6.87
N ASP A 56 8.83 -2.25 -7.53
CA ASP A 56 9.62 -1.31 -8.32
C ASP A 56 8.83 -0.59 -9.42
N PRO A 57 7.92 -1.26 -10.15
CA PRO A 57 7.21 -0.58 -11.23
C PRO A 57 6.28 0.54 -10.80
N TRP A 58 5.83 0.57 -9.55
CA TRP A 58 4.78 1.48 -9.14
C TRP A 58 4.99 2.16 -7.78
N MET A 59 5.95 1.69 -6.99
CA MET A 59 6.27 2.27 -5.68
C MET A 59 7.72 2.74 -5.67
N GLN A 60 7.93 4.02 -5.39
CA GLN A 60 9.26 4.63 -5.35
C GLN A 60 9.54 5.18 -3.96
N ASP A 61 10.68 4.77 -3.41
CA ASP A 61 11.12 5.23 -2.10
C ASP A 61 11.22 6.75 -2.06
N ARG A 62 10.69 7.35 -1.00
CA ARG A 62 10.68 8.78 -0.73
C ARG A 62 9.78 9.61 -1.65
N VAL A 63 9.03 8.97 -2.53
CA VAL A 63 8.09 9.64 -3.44
C VAL A 63 6.65 9.33 -3.03
N ASN A 64 6.27 8.05 -3.11
CA ASN A 64 4.90 7.62 -2.78
C ASN A 64 4.85 6.59 -1.64
N CYS A 65 5.99 6.23 -1.10
CA CYS A 65 6.14 5.35 0.06
C CYS A 65 7.54 5.52 0.63
N TYR A 66 7.83 4.74 1.67
CA TYR A 66 9.20 4.53 2.13
C TYR A 66 9.52 3.05 1.97
N LYS A 67 10.76 2.73 1.60
CA LYS A 67 11.24 1.36 1.39
C LYS A 67 12.49 1.09 2.20
N GLY A 68 12.56 -0.08 2.83
CA GLY A 68 13.74 -0.52 3.56
C GLY A 68 14.15 -1.93 3.13
N LYS A 69 15.42 -2.25 3.31
CA LYS A 69 15.98 -3.57 2.98
C LYS A 69 16.28 -4.41 4.20
N THR A 70 16.68 -3.77 5.29
CA THR A 70 17.10 -4.44 6.53
C THR A 70 16.18 -4.06 7.68
N ASN A 71 16.26 -4.84 8.76
CA ASN A 71 15.51 -4.52 9.97
C ASN A 71 15.92 -3.15 10.52
N GLN A 72 17.20 -2.79 10.42
CA GLN A 72 17.67 -1.48 10.88
C GLN A 72 17.05 -0.35 10.05
N ASP A 73 16.93 -0.53 8.73
CA ASP A 73 16.25 0.44 7.88
C ASP A 73 14.82 0.68 8.34
N PHE A 74 14.10 -0.39 8.66
CA PHE A 74 12.72 -0.32 9.12
C PHE A 74 12.60 0.39 10.47
N ILE A 75 13.49 0.05 11.41
CA ILE A 75 13.52 0.71 12.72
C ILE A 75 13.75 2.21 12.57
N ASP A 76 14.71 2.59 11.75
CA ASP A 76 15.04 4.00 11.49
C ASP A 76 13.86 4.74 10.84
N TYR A 77 13.24 4.15 9.82
CA TYR A 77 12.08 4.75 9.16
C TYR A 77 10.88 4.89 10.09
N ILE A 78 10.58 3.83 10.85
CA ILE A 78 9.45 3.87 11.80
C ILE A 78 9.64 4.99 12.81
N ASN A 79 10.83 5.09 13.41
CA ASN A 79 11.12 6.13 14.38
C ASN A 79 11.00 7.54 13.77
N LYS A 80 11.53 7.74 12.58
CA LYS A 80 11.48 9.04 11.91
C LYS A 80 10.05 9.42 11.50
N ILE A 81 9.28 8.45 11.02
CA ILE A 81 7.90 8.69 10.61
C ILE A 81 7.03 9.05 11.82
N ILE A 82 7.15 8.30 12.92
CA ILE A 82 6.39 8.55 14.14
C ILE A 82 6.74 9.92 14.73
N ASN A 83 8.00 10.32 14.66
CA ASN A 83 8.46 11.62 15.19
C ASN A 83 8.28 12.76 14.19
N HIS A 84 7.61 12.52 13.07
CA HIS A 84 7.35 13.54 12.03
C HIS A 84 8.63 14.17 11.47
N GLU A 85 9.69 13.38 11.36
CA GLU A 85 10.99 13.83 10.84
C GLU A 85 11.12 13.66 9.33
N LEU A 86 10.16 12.96 8.68
CA LEU A 86 10.17 12.73 7.23
C LEU A 86 8.94 13.33 6.59
N PRO A 87 9.05 13.78 5.33
CA PRO A 87 7.90 14.26 4.58
C PRO A 87 6.85 13.18 4.39
N SER A 88 5.57 13.57 4.36
CA SER A 88 4.48 12.65 4.06
C SER A 88 4.51 12.26 2.59
N THR A 89 4.30 10.97 2.30
CA THR A 89 4.12 10.46 0.93
C THR A 89 2.66 10.10 0.64
N ILE A 90 1.76 10.47 1.52
CA ILE A 90 0.34 10.06 1.47
C ILE A 90 -0.34 10.50 0.18
N GLU A 91 -0.18 11.75 -0.22
CA GLU A 91 -0.87 12.26 -1.41
C GLU A 91 -0.37 11.60 -2.70
N GLU A 92 0.93 11.43 -2.84
CA GLU A 92 1.50 10.73 -3.99
C GLU A 92 1.11 9.24 -4.00
N GLY A 93 1.07 8.62 -2.83
CA GLY A 93 0.60 7.25 -2.69
C GLY A 93 -0.87 7.10 -3.09
N TYR A 94 -1.70 8.02 -2.69
CA TYR A 94 -3.12 8.02 -3.06
C TYR A 94 -3.31 8.10 -4.59
N LYS A 95 -2.49 8.90 -5.27
CA LYS A 95 -2.51 8.98 -6.74
C LYS A 95 -2.22 7.63 -7.38
N VAL A 96 -1.26 6.89 -6.83
CA VAL A 96 -0.94 5.54 -7.31
C VAL A 96 -2.15 4.62 -7.20
N ALA A 97 -2.83 4.64 -6.07
CA ALA A 97 -4.02 3.80 -5.87
C ALA A 97 -5.12 4.14 -6.89
N LYS A 98 -5.36 5.42 -7.13
CA LYS A 98 -6.36 5.86 -8.11
C LYS A 98 -6.02 5.40 -9.52
N GLU A 99 -4.78 5.56 -9.93
CA GLU A 99 -4.34 5.19 -11.28
C GLU A 99 -4.42 3.68 -11.50
N ARG A 100 -3.93 2.89 -10.55
CA ARG A 100 -3.92 1.44 -10.71
C ARG A 100 -5.32 0.85 -10.65
N ASP A 101 -6.16 1.36 -9.78
CA ASP A 101 -7.51 0.87 -9.62
C ASP A 101 -8.33 1.10 -10.90
N LEU A 102 -8.32 2.32 -11.41
CA LEU A 102 -9.04 2.67 -12.63
C LEU A 102 -8.51 1.92 -13.86
N LEU A 103 -7.19 1.83 -14.00
CA LEU A 103 -6.58 1.17 -15.16
C LEU A 103 -6.79 -0.34 -15.12
N LEU A 104 -6.60 -0.98 -13.97
CA LEU A 104 -6.72 -2.44 -13.85
C LEU A 104 -8.16 -2.90 -13.98
N ILE A 105 -9.07 -2.29 -13.24
CA ILE A 105 -10.48 -2.70 -13.26
C ILE A 105 -11.11 -2.38 -14.60
N GLY A 106 -10.89 -1.18 -15.11
CA GLY A 106 -11.42 -0.78 -16.41
C GLY A 106 -10.92 -1.66 -17.54
N LYS A 107 -9.63 -1.95 -17.55
CA LYS A 107 -9.03 -2.82 -18.56
C LYS A 107 -9.54 -4.25 -18.46
N GLN A 108 -9.65 -4.79 -17.28
CA GLN A 108 -10.16 -6.13 -17.05
C GLN A 108 -11.61 -6.26 -17.49
N LEU A 109 -12.44 -5.29 -17.18
CA LEU A 109 -13.83 -5.27 -17.61
C LEU A 109 -13.92 -5.22 -19.14
N LYS A 110 -13.12 -4.38 -19.78
CA LYS A 110 -13.09 -4.29 -21.24
C LYS A 110 -12.73 -5.60 -21.88
N GLU A 111 -11.71 -6.28 -21.36
CA GLU A 111 -11.30 -7.60 -21.88
C GLU A 111 -12.39 -8.65 -21.73
N VAL A 112 -13.12 -8.64 -20.62
CA VAL A 112 -14.24 -9.55 -20.41
C VAL A 112 -15.35 -9.30 -21.43
N TYR A 113 -15.72 -8.04 -21.65
CA TYR A 113 -16.75 -7.70 -22.63
C TYR A 113 -16.36 -8.09 -24.05
N GLU A 114 -15.11 -7.86 -24.43
CA GLU A 114 -14.61 -8.25 -25.74
C GLU A 114 -14.65 -9.77 -25.96
N LYS A 115 -14.31 -10.54 -24.93
CA LYS A 115 -14.42 -12.01 -24.99
C LYS A 115 -15.86 -12.47 -25.17
N VAL A 116 -16.79 -11.87 -24.46
CA VAL A 116 -18.22 -12.21 -24.58
C VAL A 116 -18.72 -11.88 -25.97
N GLU A 117 -18.37 -10.73 -26.53
CA GLU A 117 -18.76 -10.31 -27.86
C GLU A 117 -18.21 -11.25 -28.98
N SER A 118 -17.03 -11.83 -28.74
CA SER A 118 -16.40 -12.73 -29.72
C SER A 118 -16.97 -14.15 -29.71
N LEU A 119 -17.81 -14.46 -28.75
CA LEU A 119 -18.49 -15.75 -28.70
C LEU A 119 -19.71 -15.76 -29.63
#